data_670734542d851ab4476ffbc0abd76515
#
_entry.id   670734542d851ab4476ffbc0abd76515
#
_cell.length_a   1.000
_cell.length_b   1.000
_cell.length_c   1.000
_cell.angle_alpha   90.00
_cell.angle_beta   90.00
_cell.angle_gamma   90.00
#
_symmetry.space_group_name_H-M   'P 1'
#
loop_
_entity.id
_entity.type
_entity.pdbx_description
1 polymer ?
#
loop_
_entity_poly.entity_id
_entity_poly.type
_entity_poly.pdbx_seq_one_letter_code
_entity_poly.pdbx_strand_id
1 'polypeptide(L)'
;HVIQICDLDGAFAPDDSVRENPSAEETLYSTTDIVTTNRDALIADRTTKRNGVGSLLKLDGFRKKQGGRTVLIPYRLFYVSRNLEHAFRGRTDNLDAQHKQSGAIKLADRFTRDPNLFSTTLQSLRRIHGNPATWEESWRYAMQDFHSLERGSNLAFVEPYLAGELQ
;
A
#
# COMPACT_ATOMS: atom_id res chain seq x y z
N HIS A 1 19.33 -0.37 -4.45
CA HIS A 1 17.91 -0.76 -4.46
C HIS A 1 17.03 0.45 -4.69
N VAL A 2 15.90 0.26 -5.38
CA VAL A 2 14.79 1.22 -5.47
C VAL A 2 13.59 0.58 -4.78
N ILE A 3 13.00 1.30 -3.83
CA ILE A 3 11.78 0.93 -3.13
C ILE A 3 10.71 1.93 -3.52
N GLN A 4 9.57 1.43 -3.98
CA GLN A 4 8.37 2.23 -4.17
C GLN A 4 7.27 1.72 -3.25
N ILE A 5 6.52 2.62 -2.63
CA ILE A 5 5.38 2.31 -1.79
C ILE A 5 4.15 2.92 -2.44
N CYS A 6 3.07 2.17 -2.53
CA CYS A 6 1.78 2.66 -3.03
C CYS A 6 0.66 2.39 -2.03
N ASP A 7 -0.32 3.28 -2.02
CA ASP A 7 -1.61 3.07 -1.37
C ASP A 7 -2.49 2.23 -2.31
N LEU A 8 -3.18 1.21 -1.80
CA LEU A 8 -4.08 0.41 -2.63
C LEU A 8 -5.46 1.06 -2.79
N ASP A 9 -5.95 1.79 -1.79
CA ASP A 9 -7.26 2.49 -1.80
C ASP A 9 -8.41 1.61 -2.31
N GLY A 10 -8.40 0.34 -1.91
CA GLY A 10 -9.42 -0.61 -2.36
C GLY A 10 -9.37 -0.92 -3.86
N ALA A 11 -8.24 -0.68 -4.55
CA ALA A 11 -8.13 -0.84 -6.00
C ALA A 11 -8.54 -2.23 -6.48
N PHE A 12 -8.30 -3.27 -5.69
CA PHE A 12 -8.57 -4.67 -6.06
C PHE A 12 -9.90 -5.21 -5.53
N ALA A 13 -10.62 -4.47 -4.70
CA ALA A 13 -11.96 -4.88 -4.27
C ALA A 13 -12.89 -5.02 -5.50
N PRO A 14 -13.91 -5.89 -5.45
CA PRO A 14 -14.86 -6.06 -6.54
C PRO A 14 -15.54 -4.75 -6.94
N ASP A 15 -15.80 -4.53 -8.23
CA ASP A 15 -16.39 -3.27 -8.70
C ASP A 15 -17.88 -3.13 -8.34
N ASP A 16 -18.56 -4.24 -8.02
CA ASP A 16 -19.93 -4.26 -7.48
C ASP A 16 -20.02 -3.82 -6.01
N SER A 17 -18.89 -3.79 -5.30
CA SER A 17 -18.83 -3.21 -3.96
C SER A 17 -18.83 -1.68 -3.94
N VAL A 18 -18.66 -1.04 -5.10
CA VAL A 18 -18.70 0.41 -5.22
C VAL A 18 -20.14 0.87 -5.39
N ARG A 19 -20.63 1.64 -4.43
CA ARG A 19 -21.98 2.20 -4.41
C ARG A 19 -21.95 3.70 -4.65
N GLU A 20 -22.90 4.19 -5.43
CA GLU A 20 -23.06 5.62 -5.63
C GLU A 20 -24.00 6.20 -4.55
N ASN A 21 -23.57 7.32 -3.98
CA ASN A 21 -24.40 8.18 -3.15
C ASN A 21 -24.10 9.64 -3.52
N PRO A 22 -24.94 10.28 -4.36
CA PRO A 22 -24.73 11.66 -4.79
C PRO A 22 -24.68 12.69 -3.65
N SER A 23 -25.21 12.33 -2.48
CA SER A 23 -25.18 13.18 -1.27
C SER A 23 -23.98 12.93 -0.39
N ALA A 24 -23.05 12.04 -0.74
CA ALA A 24 -21.83 11.84 0.03
C ALA A 24 -20.92 13.06 -0.13
N GLU A 25 -20.36 13.55 0.96
CA GLU A 25 -19.37 14.65 0.93
C GLU A 25 -18.00 14.18 0.43
N GLU A 26 -17.69 12.90 0.61
CA GLU A 26 -16.42 12.28 0.26
C GLU A 26 -16.58 10.78 -0.03
N THR A 27 -15.54 10.17 -0.60
CA THR A 27 -15.50 8.71 -0.76
C THR A 27 -15.26 8.05 0.59
N LEU A 28 -16.20 7.19 1.01
CA LEU A 28 -16.16 6.46 2.26
C LEU A 28 -15.79 4.99 2.00
N TYR A 29 -14.92 4.44 2.81
CA TYR A 29 -14.46 3.07 2.71
C TYR A 29 -14.84 2.27 3.96
N SER A 30 -15.42 1.10 3.75
CA SER A 30 -15.56 0.06 4.78
C SER A 30 -14.66 -1.14 4.45
N THR A 31 -14.80 -2.23 5.16
CA THR A 31 -14.08 -3.48 4.86
C THR A 31 -14.65 -4.23 3.66
N THR A 32 -15.85 -3.90 3.23
CA THR A 32 -16.58 -4.61 2.16
C THR A 32 -17.22 -3.70 1.11
N ASP A 33 -17.26 -2.40 1.36
CA ASP A 33 -17.96 -1.44 0.48
C ASP A 33 -17.15 -0.15 0.31
N ILE A 34 -17.35 0.48 -0.83
CA ILE A 34 -16.88 1.84 -1.11
C ILE A 34 -18.09 2.67 -1.53
N VAL A 35 -18.36 3.77 -0.84
CA VAL A 35 -19.43 4.71 -1.18
C VAL A 35 -18.81 5.98 -1.72
N THR A 36 -19.27 6.42 -2.89
CA THR A 36 -18.73 7.60 -3.59
C THR A 36 -19.82 8.42 -4.25
N THR A 37 -19.53 9.68 -4.56
CA THR A 37 -20.44 10.56 -5.32
C THR A 37 -20.53 10.21 -6.80
N ASN A 38 -19.48 9.58 -7.35
CA ASN A 38 -19.42 9.21 -8.77
C ASN A 38 -18.77 7.83 -8.91
N ARG A 39 -19.62 6.83 -9.08
CA ARG A 39 -19.23 5.42 -9.17
C ARG A 39 -18.31 5.16 -10.38
N ASP A 40 -18.71 5.65 -11.55
CA ASP A 40 -17.99 5.33 -12.79
C ASP A 40 -16.59 5.96 -12.82
N ALA A 41 -16.46 7.20 -12.34
CA ALA A 41 -15.16 7.85 -12.21
C ALA A 41 -14.25 7.06 -11.25
N LEU A 42 -14.75 6.63 -10.08
CA LEU A 42 -13.98 5.88 -9.13
C LEU A 42 -13.55 4.51 -9.70
N ILE A 43 -14.41 3.82 -10.43
CA ILE A 43 -14.06 2.53 -11.08
C ILE A 43 -12.97 2.75 -12.14
N ALA A 44 -13.03 3.83 -12.92
CA ALA A 44 -12.00 4.16 -13.90
C ALA A 44 -10.65 4.43 -13.24
N ASP A 45 -10.62 5.19 -12.14
CA ASP A 45 -9.39 5.48 -11.36
C ASP A 45 -8.79 4.19 -10.75
N ARG A 46 -9.63 3.34 -10.18
CA ARG A 46 -9.22 2.04 -9.63
C ARG A 46 -8.66 1.12 -10.71
N THR A 47 -9.28 1.11 -11.90
CA THR A 47 -8.79 0.34 -13.04
C THR A 47 -7.42 0.83 -13.50
N THR A 48 -7.23 2.15 -13.57
CA THR A 48 -5.93 2.77 -13.88
C THR A 48 -4.87 2.38 -12.85
N LYS A 49 -5.22 2.41 -11.56
CA LYS A 49 -4.33 1.99 -10.47
C LYS A 49 -3.98 0.49 -10.56
N ARG A 50 -4.96 -0.40 -10.78
CA ARG A 50 -4.73 -1.84 -10.99
C ARG A 50 -3.73 -2.10 -12.12
N ASN A 51 -3.93 -1.44 -13.26
CA ASN A 51 -3.06 -1.59 -14.41
C ASN A 51 -1.64 -1.07 -14.13
N GLY A 52 -1.52 0.06 -13.44
CA GLY A 52 -0.25 0.64 -13.02
C GLY A 52 0.52 -0.29 -12.07
N VAL A 53 -0.14 -0.77 -11.03
CA VAL A 53 0.44 -1.75 -10.09
C VAL A 53 0.87 -3.02 -10.82
N GLY A 54 0.01 -3.59 -11.69
CA GLY A 54 0.33 -4.78 -12.48
C GLY A 54 1.53 -4.59 -13.42
N SER A 55 1.75 -3.37 -13.91
CA SER A 55 2.94 -3.03 -14.71
C SER A 55 4.19 -2.92 -13.86
N LEU A 56 4.10 -2.27 -12.69
CA LEU A 56 5.21 -2.09 -11.76
C LEU A 56 5.69 -3.40 -11.14
N LEU A 57 4.79 -4.33 -10.88
CA LEU A 57 5.12 -5.66 -10.34
C LEU A 57 5.95 -6.55 -11.30
N LYS A 58 5.96 -6.21 -12.59
CA LYS A 58 6.77 -6.91 -13.60
C LYS A 58 8.18 -6.36 -13.72
N LEU A 59 8.51 -5.28 -13.00
CA LEU A 59 9.83 -4.65 -13.04
C LEU A 59 10.78 -5.34 -12.06
N ASP A 60 11.90 -5.86 -12.57
CA ASP A 60 12.99 -6.40 -11.75
C ASP A 60 13.96 -5.31 -11.29
N GLY A 61 14.06 -4.21 -12.03
CA GLY A 61 14.96 -3.11 -11.74
C GLY A 61 15.16 -2.12 -12.88
N PHE A 62 16.01 -1.16 -12.63
CA PHE A 62 16.38 -0.12 -13.57
C PHE A 62 17.84 -0.27 -14.05
N ARG A 63 18.05 -0.15 -15.34
CA ARG A 63 19.42 -0.16 -15.91
C ARG A 63 20.02 1.24 -15.91
N LYS A 64 21.16 1.39 -15.25
CA LYS A 64 21.91 2.66 -15.17
C LYS A 64 23.33 2.48 -15.73
N LYS A 65 23.79 3.44 -16.54
CA LYS A 65 25.21 3.49 -16.94
C LYS A 65 26.03 4.13 -15.82
N GLN A 66 27.07 3.43 -15.35
CA GLN A 66 27.99 3.91 -14.33
C GLN A 66 29.42 3.47 -14.72
N GLY A 67 30.32 4.43 -14.92
CA GLY A 67 31.72 4.15 -15.31
C GLY A 67 31.84 3.32 -16.60
N GLY A 68 30.99 3.57 -17.61
CA GLY A 68 31.00 2.83 -18.89
C GLY A 68 30.32 1.43 -18.83
N ARG A 69 29.89 0.97 -17.68
CA ARG A 69 29.20 -0.32 -17.48
C ARG A 69 27.70 -0.09 -17.24
N THR A 70 26.89 -1.05 -17.68
CA THR A 70 25.45 -1.06 -17.34
C THR A 70 25.28 -1.85 -16.05
N VAL A 71 24.72 -1.20 -15.03
CA VAL A 71 24.39 -1.81 -13.73
C VAL A 71 22.88 -1.90 -13.62
N LEU A 72 22.38 -3.05 -13.17
CA LEU A 72 20.98 -3.22 -12.78
C LEU A 72 20.83 -2.75 -11.33
N ILE A 73 19.93 -1.81 -11.13
CA ILE A 73 19.51 -1.35 -9.79
C ILE A 73 18.20 -2.08 -9.46
N PRO A 74 18.21 -3.01 -8.51
CA PRO A 74 17.01 -3.77 -8.17
C PRO A 74 15.86 -2.85 -7.73
N TYR A 75 14.64 -3.21 -8.14
CA TYR A 75 13.40 -2.49 -7.82
C TYR A 75 12.41 -3.43 -7.15
N ARG A 76 11.66 -2.91 -6.17
CA ARG A 76 10.56 -3.63 -5.56
C ARG A 76 9.44 -2.68 -5.18
N LEU A 77 8.21 -3.09 -5.47
CA LEU A 77 6.99 -2.38 -5.10
C LEU A 77 6.44 -2.95 -3.79
N PHE A 78 6.11 -2.05 -2.85
CA PHE A 78 5.45 -2.37 -1.59
C PHE A 78 4.14 -1.61 -1.49
N TYR A 79 3.26 -2.02 -0.58
CA TYR A 79 1.97 -1.37 -0.42
C TYR A 79 1.58 -1.15 1.04
N VAL A 80 0.68 -0.19 1.22
CA VAL A 80 -0.24 -0.09 2.34
C VAL A 80 -1.65 -0.29 1.80
N SER A 81 -2.52 -0.99 2.55
CA SER A 81 -3.81 -1.46 2.03
C SER A 81 -4.74 -0.34 1.59
N ARG A 82 -4.88 0.72 2.37
CA ARG A 82 -5.68 1.89 2.02
C ARG A 82 -4.80 3.13 1.93
N ASN A 83 -4.30 3.60 3.05
CA ASN A 83 -3.34 4.68 3.17
C ASN A 83 -2.50 4.49 4.44
N LEU A 84 -1.49 5.34 4.66
CA LEU A 84 -0.60 5.25 5.81
C LEU A 84 -1.36 5.39 7.14
N GLU A 85 -2.34 6.28 7.22
CA GLU A 85 -3.13 6.51 8.43
C GLU A 85 -3.97 5.28 8.79
N HIS A 86 -4.58 4.64 7.80
CA HIS A 86 -5.33 3.40 8.00
C HIS A 86 -4.38 2.27 8.43
N ALA A 87 -3.27 2.08 7.72
CA ALA A 87 -2.33 1.00 8.03
C ALA A 87 -1.73 1.18 9.43
N PHE A 88 -1.10 2.32 9.73
CA PHE A 88 -0.34 2.50 10.96
C PHE A 88 -1.17 2.92 12.16
N ARG A 89 -2.30 3.58 11.97
CA ARG A 89 -3.13 4.18 13.05
C ARG A 89 -4.53 3.57 13.15
N GLY A 90 -4.96 2.75 12.17
CA GLY A 90 -6.30 2.18 12.10
C GLY A 90 -7.39 3.22 11.83
N ARG A 91 -7.04 4.40 11.33
CA ARG A 91 -8.01 5.47 11.04
C ARG A 91 -8.66 5.24 9.69
N THR A 92 -9.98 5.38 9.66
CA THR A 92 -10.80 5.22 8.45
C THR A 92 -11.32 6.53 7.90
N ASP A 93 -11.23 7.61 8.67
CA ASP A 93 -11.62 8.96 8.28
C ASP A 93 -10.57 9.61 7.35
N ASN A 94 -11.06 10.46 6.45
CA ASN A 94 -10.18 11.28 5.63
C ASN A 94 -9.66 12.46 6.45
N LEU A 95 -8.34 12.57 6.52
CA LEU A 95 -7.68 13.69 7.17
C LEU A 95 -7.32 14.75 6.13
N ASP A 96 -7.41 16.02 6.49
CA ASP A 96 -6.83 17.08 5.69
C ASP A 96 -5.29 16.98 5.63
N ALA A 97 -4.68 17.73 4.71
CA ALA A 97 -3.24 17.66 4.45
C ALA A 97 -2.40 17.99 5.70
N GLN A 98 -2.84 18.95 6.53
CA GLN A 98 -2.12 19.35 7.73
C GLN A 98 -2.11 18.26 8.80
N HIS A 99 -3.25 17.61 9.03
CA HIS A 99 -3.36 16.47 9.95
C HIS A 99 -2.58 15.25 9.46
N LYS A 100 -2.59 14.96 8.15
CA LYS A 100 -1.75 13.91 7.54
C LYS A 100 -0.28 14.18 7.78
N GLN A 101 0.20 15.40 7.46
CA GLN A 101 1.60 15.77 7.64
C GLN A 101 2.04 15.69 9.11
N SER A 102 1.27 16.29 10.03
CA SER A 102 1.60 16.26 11.46
C SER A 102 1.58 14.83 12.03
N GLY A 103 0.68 13.99 11.52
CA GLY A 103 0.60 12.59 11.85
C GLY A 103 1.82 11.79 11.39
N ALA A 104 2.27 12.02 10.16
CA ALA A 104 3.45 11.38 9.60
C ALA A 104 4.73 11.76 10.37
N ILE A 105 4.89 13.05 10.71
CA ILE A 105 6.03 13.53 11.52
C ILE A 105 6.06 12.84 12.88
N LYS A 106 4.92 12.83 13.62
CA LYS A 106 4.84 12.16 14.92
C LYS A 106 5.16 10.67 14.86
N LEU A 107 4.74 10.01 13.77
CA LEU A 107 5.02 8.59 13.56
C LEU A 107 6.50 8.36 13.27
N ALA A 108 7.11 9.19 12.42
CA ALA A 108 8.54 9.15 12.12
C ALA A 108 9.39 9.37 13.37
N ASP A 109 9.08 10.40 14.19
CA ASP A 109 9.75 10.66 15.45
C ASP A 109 9.68 9.47 16.42
N ARG A 110 8.49 8.85 16.51
CA ARG A 110 8.30 7.69 17.37
C ARG A 110 9.15 6.50 16.93
N PHE A 111 9.18 6.21 15.64
CA PHE A 111 9.96 5.10 15.08
C PHE A 111 11.48 5.38 15.12
N THR A 112 11.88 6.64 14.96
CA THR A 112 13.29 7.04 15.12
C THR A 112 13.79 6.82 16.55
N ARG A 113 12.94 7.08 17.55
CA ARG A 113 13.26 6.86 18.97
C ARG A 113 13.24 5.37 19.37
N ASP A 114 12.42 4.58 18.71
CA ASP A 114 12.26 3.15 18.98
C ASP A 114 12.19 2.35 17.67
N PRO A 115 13.34 1.98 17.09
CA PRO A 115 13.39 1.17 15.88
C PRO A 115 12.74 -0.22 16.04
N ASN A 116 12.77 -0.80 17.25
CA ASN A 116 12.12 -2.09 17.50
C ASN A 116 10.59 -1.98 17.39
N LEU A 117 10.04 -0.85 17.82
CA LEU A 117 8.61 -0.57 17.66
C LEU A 117 8.23 -0.50 16.18
N PHE A 118 9.09 0.07 15.31
CA PHE A 118 8.86 0.10 13.87
C PHE A 118 8.77 -1.33 13.31
N SER A 119 9.80 -2.15 13.52
CA SER A 119 9.82 -3.55 13.07
C SER A 119 8.63 -4.35 13.59
N THR A 120 8.32 -4.25 14.89
CA THR A 120 7.17 -4.93 15.51
C THR A 120 5.85 -4.48 14.89
N THR A 121 5.71 -3.18 14.57
CA THR A 121 4.51 -2.64 13.92
C THR A 121 4.35 -3.22 12.51
N LEU A 122 5.41 -3.27 11.71
CA LEU A 122 5.38 -3.84 10.37
C LEU A 122 5.01 -5.33 10.38
N GLN A 123 5.58 -6.10 11.32
CA GLN A 123 5.22 -7.52 11.49
C GLN A 123 3.76 -7.70 11.94
N SER A 124 3.26 -6.81 12.79
CA SER A 124 1.84 -6.80 13.17
C SER A 124 0.92 -6.55 11.97
N LEU A 125 1.25 -5.56 11.13
CA LEU A 125 0.48 -5.25 9.91
C LEU A 125 0.46 -6.44 8.94
N ARG A 126 1.58 -7.12 8.77
CA ARG A 126 1.67 -8.35 7.98
C ARG A 126 0.76 -9.45 8.54
N ARG A 127 0.75 -9.67 9.86
CA ARG A 127 -0.07 -10.70 10.53
C ARG A 127 -1.55 -10.45 10.35
N ILE A 128 -2.00 -9.20 10.52
CA ILE A 128 -3.43 -8.85 10.35
C ILE A 128 -3.84 -9.00 8.88
N HIS A 129 -2.94 -8.83 7.94
CA HIS A 129 -3.20 -8.89 6.50
C HIS A 129 -2.79 -10.25 5.92
N GLY A 130 -3.46 -11.31 6.37
CA GLY A 130 -3.31 -12.67 5.85
C GLY A 130 -2.02 -13.38 6.24
N ASN A 131 -1.12 -12.74 6.99
CA ASN A 131 0.18 -13.29 7.42
C ASN A 131 0.96 -14.01 6.30
N PRO A 132 1.14 -13.41 5.11
CA PRO A 132 1.82 -14.05 3.99
C PRO A 132 3.26 -14.40 4.35
N ALA A 133 3.77 -15.54 3.86
CA ALA A 133 5.13 -15.97 4.09
C ALA A 133 6.13 -15.25 3.18
N THR A 134 5.69 -14.86 1.96
CA THR A 134 6.54 -14.21 0.96
C THR A 134 5.93 -12.89 0.48
N TRP A 135 6.78 -12.06 -0.17
CA TRP A 135 6.35 -10.82 -0.80
C TRP A 135 5.31 -11.08 -1.90
N GLU A 136 5.48 -12.12 -2.71
CA GLU A 136 4.55 -12.52 -3.77
C GLU A 136 3.19 -12.94 -3.20
N GLU A 137 3.20 -13.72 -2.12
CA GLU A 137 1.97 -14.11 -1.41
C GLU A 137 1.23 -12.91 -0.85
N SER A 138 1.97 -11.90 -0.35
CA SER A 138 1.35 -10.68 0.16
C SER A 138 0.58 -9.92 -0.92
N TRP A 139 1.14 -9.83 -2.13
CA TRP A 139 0.46 -9.22 -3.26
C TRP A 139 -0.72 -10.05 -3.74
N ARG A 140 -0.56 -11.37 -3.82
CA ARG A 140 -1.66 -12.28 -4.18
C ARG A 140 -2.83 -12.13 -3.22
N TYR A 141 -2.56 -12.04 -1.92
CA TYR A 141 -3.58 -11.80 -0.89
C TYR A 141 -4.26 -10.44 -1.10
N ALA A 142 -3.49 -9.36 -1.21
CA ALA A 142 -4.03 -8.00 -1.35
C ALA A 142 -4.88 -7.79 -2.62
N MET A 143 -4.64 -8.60 -3.67
CA MET A 143 -5.36 -8.54 -4.94
C MET A 143 -6.66 -9.36 -4.97
N GLN A 144 -6.96 -10.13 -3.92
CA GLN A 144 -8.16 -10.95 -3.84
C GLN A 144 -9.27 -10.25 -3.06
N ASP A 145 -10.50 -10.46 -3.48
CA ASP A 145 -11.72 -10.04 -2.80
C ASP A 145 -11.64 -8.61 -2.23
N PHE A 146 -11.89 -8.47 -0.94
CA PHE A 146 -11.90 -7.18 -0.24
C PHE A 146 -10.57 -6.85 0.48
N HIS A 147 -9.54 -7.67 0.32
CA HIS A 147 -8.32 -7.54 1.13
C HIS A 147 -7.59 -6.21 0.92
N SER A 148 -7.75 -5.56 -0.25
CA SER A 148 -7.21 -4.21 -0.47
C SER A 148 -7.92 -3.10 0.34
N LEU A 149 -9.07 -3.42 0.97
CA LEU A 149 -9.78 -2.56 1.91
C LEU A 149 -9.44 -2.85 3.37
N GLU A 150 -8.92 -4.04 3.66
CA GLU A 150 -8.53 -4.44 5.00
C GLU A 150 -7.29 -3.68 5.46
N ARG A 151 -7.16 -3.54 6.79
CA ARG A 151 -5.96 -2.93 7.37
C ARG A 151 -4.76 -3.84 7.19
N GLY A 152 -3.69 -3.34 6.53
CA GLY A 152 -2.49 -4.14 6.36
C GLY A 152 -1.42 -3.48 5.51
N SER A 153 -0.31 -4.18 5.36
CA SER A 153 0.83 -3.74 4.57
C SER A 153 1.81 -4.91 4.36
N ASN A 154 2.57 -4.87 3.28
CA ASN A 154 3.70 -5.78 3.08
C ASN A 154 5.06 -5.12 3.34
N LEU A 155 5.10 -3.98 4.01
CA LEU A 155 6.35 -3.27 4.34
C LEU A 155 7.29 -4.10 5.25
N ALA A 156 6.79 -5.14 5.93
CA ALA A 156 7.63 -6.07 6.68
C ALA A 156 8.67 -6.80 5.81
N PHE A 157 8.49 -6.83 4.51
CA PHE A 157 9.45 -7.41 3.55
C PHE A 157 10.51 -6.42 3.06
N VAL A 158 10.46 -5.14 3.45
CA VAL A 158 11.46 -4.14 3.03
C VAL A 158 12.84 -4.48 3.58
N GLU A 159 12.95 -4.81 4.86
CA GLU A 159 14.22 -5.13 5.48
C GLU A 159 14.87 -6.38 4.86
N PRO A 160 14.20 -7.53 4.72
CA PRO A 160 14.71 -8.67 3.98
C PRO A 160 15.12 -8.36 2.53
N TYR A 161 14.36 -7.49 1.83
CA TYR A 161 14.71 -7.07 0.49
C TYR A 161 16.02 -6.28 0.45
N LEU A 162 16.22 -5.34 1.37
CA LEU A 162 17.46 -4.56 1.47
C LEU A 162 18.66 -5.42 1.87
N ALA A 163 18.44 -6.47 2.66
CA ALA A 163 19.46 -7.45 3.03
C ALA A 163 19.81 -8.43 1.88
N GLY A 164 19.06 -8.41 0.77
CA GLY A 164 19.25 -9.33 -0.35
C GLY A 164 18.68 -10.74 -0.11
N GLU A 165 17.82 -10.88 0.89
CA GLU A 165 17.19 -12.16 1.28
C GLU A 165 15.90 -12.44 0.49
N LEU A 166 15.31 -11.44 -0.16
CA LEU A 166 14.21 -11.56 -1.11
C LEU A 166 14.77 -11.61 -2.53
N GLN A 167 14.59 -12.72 -3.18
CA GLN A 167 14.88 -12.89 -4.61
C GLN A 167 13.64 -12.59 -5.45
#